data_c0f454fb978865eafd65f137fdeb6b35
#
_entry.id   c0f454fb978865eafd65f137fdeb6b35
#
_cell.length_a   1.000
_cell.length_b   1.000
_cell.length_c   1.000
_cell.angle_alpha   90.00
_cell.angle_beta   90.00
_cell.angle_gamma   90.00
#
_symmetry.space_group_name_H-M   'P 1'
#
loop_
_entity.id
_entity.type
_entity.pdbx_description
1 polymer ?
#
loop_
_entity_poly.entity_id
_entity_poly.type
_entity_poly.pdbx_seq_one_letter_code
_entity_poly.pdbx_strand_id
1 'polypeptide(L)'
;MKRSVYEFTVLFSFLLCAKPGFVAGEPIEASLVVVGPGDAMYEYWGHIGIIIKDDSKESSPFYDFGNFSFYADNFYADFIMGRMIYLGSVTETELFINQTMQENRNLSLYPLNLGIEELQELDATLRWWTLPENREYLYDYFLNNCSTIIRDILNNVTGGTLRTATESVPDKTYRHYARTGARPSFFNEVLLHFLLGEKQDEAISLWDLMFIPQVVADTVLGFEYLGRDGVIRVLADEEIVLRKSTRPPVPREPRILWPWLLALSFALGLLWNLGGGLLRALIILLAGIPGLILGFLMLFTNHTAAYNNINILPSMPTVLLGLIPLAISGGKRWIAGRELVLSWIWFLSLAGILVAFFLRLSGVSIQSTGAFWALYGPLVFMASWPGQYLRRKLYPRLGKFGRRGGGYTKQIRSADNGD
;
A
#
# COMPACT_ATOMS: atom_id res chain seq x y z
N MET A 1 -23.45 5.93 25.55
CA MET A 1 -24.26 4.89 24.86
C MET A 1 -23.34 3.71 24.57
N LYS A 2 -23.61 2.58 25.21
CA LYS A 2 -22.77 1.37 25.17
C LYS A 2 -22.99 0.65 23.83
N ARG A 3 -21.92 0.41 23.04
CA ARG A 3 -21.96 -0.50 21.90
C ARG A 3 -21.68 -1.91 22.42
N SER A 4 -22.64 -2.78 22.22
CA SER A 4 -22.61 -4.20 22.53
C SER A 4 -21.70 -4.91 21.51
N VAL A 5 -20.72 -5.64 22.03
CA VAL A 5 -19.88 -6.58 21.29
C VAL A 5 -20.68 -7.87 21.16
N TYR A 6 -21.02 -8.27 19.94
CA TYR A 6 -21.59 -9.60 19.68
C TYR A 6 -20.44 -10.58 19.48
N GLU A 7 -20.19 -11.41 20.49
CA GLU A 7 -19.41 -12.64 20.32
C GLU A 7 -20.28 -13.67 19.59
N PHE A 8 -19.87 -14.03 18.39
CA PHE A 8 -20.45 -15.17 17.68
C PHE A 8 -19.69 -16.44 18.06
N THR A 9 -20.23 -17.15 19.05
CA THR A 9 -19.79 -18.53 19.37
C THR A 9 -20.50 -19.47 18.41
N VAL A 10 -19.79 -19.97 17.39
CA VAL A 10 -20.29 -21.02 16.50
C VAL A 10 -20.15 -22.35 17.22
N LEU A 11 -21.26 -22.88 17.69
CA LEU A 11 -21.37 -24.22 18.24
C LEU A 11 -21.37 -25.24 17.09
N PHE A 12 -20.26 -25.95 16.89
CA PHE A 12 -20.18 -27.06 15.93
C PHE A 12 -20.80 -28.32 16.56
N SER A 13 -22.01 -28.65 16.11
CA SER A 13 -22.65 -29.91 16.45
C SER A 13 -22.06 -31.04 15.62
N PHE A 14 -21.30 -31.94 16.27
CA PHE A 14 -20.83 -33.18 15.66
C PHE A 14 -22.03 -34.11 15.36
N LEU A 15 -22.40 -34.26 14.11
CA LEU A 15 -23.18 -35.40 13.64
C LEU A 15 -22.23 -36.58 13.40
N LEU A 16 -22.33 -37.60 14.21
CA LEU A 16 -21.71 -38.92 13.95
C LEU A 16 -22.35 -39.52 12.68
N CYS A 17 -21.73 -39.37 11.54
CA CYS A 17 -22.04 -40.14 10.33
C CYS A 17 -21.14 -41.37 10.29
N ALA A 18 -21.76 -42.52 10.11
CA ALA A 18 -21.13 -43.81 9.90
C ALA A 18 -20.06 -43.74 8.79
N LYS A 19 -18.87 -44.27 9.05
CA LYS A 19 -17.77 -44.36 8.08
C LYS A 19 -18.21 -45.20 6.89
N PRO A 20 -18.31 -44.67 5.66
CA PRO A 20 -18.37 -45.50 4.47
C PRO A 20 -17.00 -46.18 4.30
N GLY A 21 -17.01 -47.46 3.90
CA GLY A 21 -15.80 -48.23 3.66
C GLY A 21 -14.86 -47.54 2.71
N PHE A 22 -13.61 -47.44 3.10
CA PHE A 22 -12.54 -46.82 2.36
C PHE A 22 -12.23 -47.62 1.09
N VAL A 23 -12.62 -47.09 -0.06
CA VAL A 23 -11.99 -47.44 -1.35
C VAL A 23 -10.69 -46.64 -1.37
N ALA A 24 -9.55 -47.34 -1.41
CA ALA A 24 -8.26 -46.71 -1.58
C ALA A 24 -8.31 -45.96 -2.92
N GLY A 25 -8.57 -44.63 -2.86
CA GLY A 25 -8.44 -43.77 -4.01
C GLY A 25 -6.97 -43.66 -4.42
N GLU A 26 -6.72 -43.38 -5.68
CA GLU A 26 -5.41 -43.06 -6.22
C GLU A 26 -4.72 -41.97 -5.34
N PRO A 27 -3.40 -41.98 -5.21
CA PRO A 27 -2.70 -41.05 -4.36
C PRO A 27 -2.96 -39.61 -4.88
N ILE A 28 -3.51 -38.76 -4.01
CA ILE A 28 -3.64 -37.35 -4.25
C ILE A 28 -2.35 -36.68 -3.78
N GLU A 29 -1.79 -35.78 -4.57
CA GLU A 29 -0.62 -34.99 -4.22
C GLU A 29 -0.99 -33.51 -4.16
N ALA A 30 -0.36 -32.74 -3.28
CA ALA A 30 -0.53 -31.29 -3.20
C ALA A 30 0.82 -30.58 -3.38
N SER A 31 0.81 -29.46 -4.07
CA SER A 31 1.99 -28.59 -4.17
C SER A 31 1.61 -27.14 -3.95
N LEU A 32 2.34 -26.45 -3.10
CA LEU A 32 2.26 -25.01 -3.00
C LEU A 32 2.96 -24.41 -4.23
N VAL A 33 2.33 -23.41 -4.85
CA VAL A 33 2.83 -22.72 -6.04
C VAL A 33 3.13 -21.27 -5.66
N VAL A 34 4.31 -20.78 -5.96
CA VAL A 34 4.69 -19.39 -5.75
C VAL A 34 5.15 -18.76 -7.05
N VAL A 35 4.52 -17.64 -7.39
CA VAL A 35 4.89 -16.79 -8.53
C VAL A 35 5.58 -15.54 -7.98
N GLY A 36 6.77 -15.27 -8.45
CA GLY A 36 7.55 -14.09 -8.05
C GLY A 36 6.92 -12.77 -8.53
N PRO A 37 7.49 -11.62 -8.15
CA PRO A 37 7.01 -10.30 -8.55
C PRO A 37 6.88 -10.10 -10.06
N GLY A 38 5.86 -9.31 -10.45
CA GLY A 38 5.58 -8.88 -11.82
C GLY A 38 5.75 -7.38 -12.03
N ASP A 39 5.24 -6.87 -13.17
CA ASP A 39 5.37 -5.45 -13.55
C ASP A 39 4.21 -4.58 -13.06
N ALA A 40 3.02 -5.16 -12.96
CA ALA A 40 1.85 -4.46 -12.48
C ALA A 40 1.93 -4.23 -10.96
N MET A 41 1.38 -3.13 -10.48
CA MET A 41 1.45 -2.76 -9.06
C MET A 41 0.89 -3.85 -8.13
N TYR A 42 -0.18 -4.53 -8.54
CA TYR A 42 -0.78 -5.63 -7.78
C TYR A 42 0.05 -6.93 -7.81
N GLU A 43 1.07 -7.02 -8.66
CA GLU A 43 1.99 -8.16 -8.77
C GLU A 43 3.32 -7.96 -8.02
N TYR A 44 3.57 -6.78 -7.47
CA TYR A 44 4.87 -6.44 -6.84
C TYR A 44 5.29 -7.36 -5.71
N TRP A 45 4.34 -8.00 -5.06
CA TRP A 45 4.62 -8.93 -3.95
C TRP A 45 4.52 -10.41 -4.37
N GLY A 46 4.24 -10.69 -5.65
CA GLY A 46 4.08 -12.04 -6.15
C GLY A 46 2.65 -12.56 -6.05
N HIS A 47 2.49 -13.87 -6.21
CA HIS A 47 1.22 -14.57 -6.11
C HIS A 47 1.43 -16.00 -5.58
N ILE A 48 0.39 -16.64 -5.02
CA ILE A 48 0.47 -17.96 -4.42
C ILE A 48 -0.84 -18.71 -4.63
N GLY A 49 -0.73 -20.03 -4.72
CA GLY A 49 -1.87 -20.94 -4.79
C GLY A 49 -1.45 -22.37 -4.49
N ILE A 50 -2.37 -23.32 -4.64
CA ILE A 50 -2.15 -24.75 -4.40
C ILE A 50 -2.63 -25.53 -5.61
N ILE A 51 -1.79 -26.45 -6.10
CA ILE A 51 -2.16 -27.49 -7.06
C ILE A 51 -2.54 -28.74 -6.27
N ILE A 52 -3.68 -29.34 -6.64
CA ILE A 52 -4.06 -30.70 -6.20
C ILE A 52 -3.96 -31.61 -7.41
N LYS A 53 -3.04 -32.57 -7.37
CA LYS A 53 -2.87 -33.57 -8.41
C LYS A 53 -3.58 -34.86 -7.96
N ASP A 54 -4.40 -35.39 -8.84
CA ASP A 54 -5.16 -36.64 -8.64
C ASP A 54 -4.96 -37.47 -9.90
N ASP A 55 -4.15 -38.48 -9.84
CA ASP A 55 -3.76 -39.30 -11.00
C ASP A 55 -4.95 -40.03 -11.66
N SER A 56 -6.11 -40.07 -10.98
CA SER A 56 -7.37 -40.58 -11.57
C SER A 56 -8.06 -39.58 -12.50
N LYS A 57 -7.62 -38.32 -12.54
CA LYS A 57 -8.21 -37.23 -13.31
C LYS A 57 -7.32 -36.78 -14.47
N GLU A 58 -7.94 -36.40 -15.59
CA GLU A 58 -7.20 -35.87 -16.75
C GLU A 58 -6.56 -34.51 -16.49
N SER A 59 -7.03 -33.72 -15.52
CA SER A 59 -6.50 -32.39 -15.19
C SER A 59 -6.33 -32.20 -13.70
N SER A 60 -5.30 -31.45 -13.34
CA SER A 60 -5.02 -31.04 -11.99
C SER A 60 -5.48 -29.60 -11.77
N PRO A 61 -6.38 -29.34 -10.80
CA PRO A 61 -6.82 -27.99 -10.49
C PRO A 61 -5.73 -27.21 -9.75
N PHE A 62 -5.54 -25.95 -10.16
CA PHE A 62 -4.81 -24.92 -9.42
C PHE A 62 -5.82 -24.00 -8.72
N TYR A 63 -5.71 -23.91 -7.41
CA TYR A 63 -6.55 -23.08 -6.56
C TYR A 63 -5.81 -21.82 -6.13
N ASP A 64 -6.42 -20.67 -6.32
CA ASP A 64 -5.86 -19.39 -5.90
C ASP A 64 -6.92 -18.40 -5.36
N PHE A 65 -6.47 -17.33 -4.72
CA PHE A 65 -7.31 -16.34 -4.01
C PHE A 65 -6.93 -14.90 -4.41
N GLY A 66 -6.66 -14.68 -5.70
CA GLY A 66 -6.23 -13.37 -6.19
C GLY A 66 -7.07 -12.81 -7.33
N ASN A 67 -8.13 -13.50 -7.70
CA ASN A 67 -8.95 -13.09 -8.86
C ASN A 67 -9.91 -11.96 -8.49
N PHE A 68 -9.98 -10.96 -9.36
CA PHE A 68 -10.94 -9.87 -9.31
C PHE A 68 -11.27 -9.44 -10.74
N SER A 69 -12.39 -8.74 -10.93
CA SER A 69 -12.82 -8.30 -12.26
C SER A 69 -12.90 -6.78 -12.31
N PHE A 70 -12.12 -6.15 -13.18
CA PHE A 70 -12.26 -4.72 -13.52
C PHE A 70 -13.62 -4.38 -14.19
N TYR A 71 -14.32 -5.38 -14.68
CA TYR A 71 -15.63 -5.25 -15.35
C TYR A 71 -16.81 -5.54 -14.42
N ALA A 72 -16.54 -5.84 -13.13
CA ALA A 72 -17.59 -6.02 -12.13
C ALA A 72 -18.38 -4.72 -11.95
N ASP A 73 -19.69 -4.83 -11.73
CA ASP A 73 -20.53 -3.69 -11.43
C ASP A 73 -19.99 -2.94 -10.21
N ASN A 74 -19.86 -1.62 -10.34
CA ASN A 74 -19.32 -0.72 -9.30
C ASN A 74 -17.85 -0.95 -8.88
N PHE A 75 -17.04 -1.73 -9.60
CA PHE A 75 -15.65 -2.03 -9.24
C PHE A 75 -14.87 -0.80 -8.80
N TYR A 76 -14.88 0.28 -9.58
CA TYR A 76 -14.14 1.51 -9.25
C TYR A 76 -14.66 2.19 -7.99
N ALA A 77 -16.00 2.20 -7.77
CA ALA A 77 -16.58 2.77 -6.57
C ALA A 77 -16.21 1.95 -5.33
N ASP A 78 -16.28 0.63 -5.42
CA ASP A 78 -15.91 -0.26 -4.34
C ASP A 78 -14.41 -0.22 -4.04
N PHE A 79 -13.57 -0.16 -5.09
CA PHE A 79 -12.14 0.05 -4.94
C PHE A 79 -11.81 1.36 -4.20
N ILE A 80 -12.41 2.49 -4.63
CA ILE A 80 -12.21 3.80 -3.98
C ILE A 80 -12.69 3.76 -2.52
N MET A 81 -13.78 3.04 -2.24
CA MET A 81 -14.33 2.93 -0.89
C MET A 81 -13.64 1.86 -0.02
N GLY A 82 -12.65 1.12 -0.56
CA GLY A 82 -11.97 0.05 0.17
C GLY A 82 -12.84 -1.17 0.45
N ARG A 83 -13.80 -1.45 -0.42
CA ARG A 83 -14.68 -2.62 -0.40
C ARG A 83 -14.34 -3.57 -1.56
N MET A 84 -13.08 -3.97 -1.61
CA MET A 84 -12.56 -4.80 -2.70
C MET A 84 -12.99 -6.25 -2.51
N ILE A 85 -13.91 -6.72 -3.35
CA ILE A 85 -14.32 -8.13 -3.38
C ILE A 85 -13.40 -8.89 -4.32
N TYR A 86 -12.71 -9.89 -3.78
CA TYR A 86 -11.87 -10.84 -4.50
C TYR A 86 -12.49 -12.23 -4.44
N LEU A 87 -12.02 -13.11 -5.32
CA LEU A 87 -12.60 -14.45 -5.51
C LEU A 87 -11.54 -15.53 -5.30
N GLY A 88 -11.92 -16.59 -4.59
CA GLY A 88 -11.29 -17.88 -4.74
C GLY A 88 -11.62 -18.46 -6.10
N SER A 89 -10.64 -19.00 -6.81
CA SER A 89 -10.78 -19.51 -8.16
C SER A 89 -10.07 -20.84 -8.37
N VAL A 90 -10.52 -21.51 -9.42
CA VAL A 90 -9.93 -22.76 -9.91
C VAL A 90 -9.57 -22.55 -11.38
N THR A 91 -8.33 -22.83 -11.71
CA THR A 91 -7.81 -22.83 -13.08
C THR A 91 -7.14 -24.17 -13.35
N GLU A 92 -7.15 -24.62 -14.58
CA GLU A 92 -6.36 -25.78 -14.99
C GLU A 92 -4.86 -25.48 -14.83
N THR A 93 -4.12 -26.36 -14.19
CA THR A 93 -2.71 -26.18 -13.86
C THR A 93 -1.85 -25.88 -15.09
N GLU A 94 -2.04 -26.65 -16.18
CA GLU A 94 -1.28 -26.43 -17.42
C GLU A 94 -1.54 -25.04 -18.02
N LEU A 95 -2.81 -24.59 -18.00
CA LEU A 95 -3.17 -23.26 -18.47
C LEU A 95 -2.50 -22.17 -17.63
N PHE A 96 -2.55 -22.29 -16.29
CA PHE A 96 -1.92 -21.36 -15.37
C PHE A 96 -0.41 -21.31 -15.56
N ILE A 97 0.25 -22.47 -15.61
CA ILE A 97 1.70 -22.56 -15.81
C ILE A 97 2.09 -21.94 -17.17
N ASN A 98 1.39 -22.29 -18.25
CA ASN A 98 1.69 -21.76 -19.57
C ASN A 98 1.52 -20.23 -19.66
N GLN A 99 0.51 -19.66 -19.01
CA GLN A 99 0.32 -18.21 -18.93
C GLN A 99 1.47 -17.56 -18.13
N THR A 100 1.80 -18.09 -16.96
CA THR A 100 2.89 -17.57 -16.11
C THR A 100 4.26 -17.72 -16.78
N MET A 101 4.48 -18.77 -17.57
CA MET A 101 5.72 -18.96 -18.34
C MET A 101 5.91 -17.90 -19.43
N GLN A 102 4.87 -17.24 -19.93
CA GLN A 102 4.97 -16.12 -20.87
C GLN A 102 5.40 -14.81 -20.16
N GLU A 103 5.16 -14.72 -18.88
CA GLU A 103 5.57 -13.60 -18.05
C GLU A 103 7.01 -13.80 -17.58
N ASN A 104 7.80 -12.74 -17.46
CA ASN A 104 9.16 -12.84 -16.91
C ASN A 104 9.13 -12.83 -15.37
N ARG A 105 8.53 -13.87 -14.77
CA ARG A 105 8.38 -14.04 -13.31
C ARG A 105 9.00 -15.37 -12.85
N ASN A 106 9.48 -15.44 -11.62
CA ASN A 106 9.84 -16.72 -11.03
C ASN A 106 8.57 -17.57 -10.88
N LEU A 107 8.71 -18.87 -11.09
CA LEU A 107 7.65 -19.85 -10.80
C LEU A 107 8.28 -21.05 -10.13
N SER A 108 7.88 -21.33 -8.90
CA SER A 108 8.37 -22.45 -8.09
C SER A 108 7.22 -23.26 -7.53
N LEU A 109 7.43 -24.56 -7.43
CA LEU A 109 6.58 -25.52 -6.75
C LEU A 109 7.26 -26.02 -5.49
N TYR A 110 6.48 -26.23 -4.44
CA TYR A 110 6.88 -26.81 -3.18
C TYR A 110 5.96 -28.00 -2.90
N PRO A 111 6.37 -29.24 -3.21
CA PRO A 111 5.57 -30.44 -2.89
C PRO A 111 5.27 -30.49 -1.40
N LEU A 112 3.99 -30.67 -1.04
CA LEU A 112 3.53 -30.71 0.35
C LEU A 112 3.46 -32.15 0.84
N ASN A 113 4.27 -32.47 1.83
CA ASN A 113 4.29 -33.79 2.46
C ASN A 113 3.22 -33.86 3.57
N LEU A 114 1.98 -34.05 3.16
CA LEU A 114 0.81 -34.16 4.03
C LEU A 114 0.43 -35.62 4.23
N GLY A 115 -0.11 -35.95 5.40
CA GLY A 115 -0.78 -37.25 5.63
C GLY A 115 -2.11 -37.33 4.85
N ILE A 116 -2.66 -38.51 4.73
CA ILE A 116 -3.89 -38.75 3.94
C ILE A 116 -5.07 -37.90 4.45
N GLU A 117 -5.24 -37.82 5.78
CA GLU A 117 -6.34 -37.05 6.39
C GLU A 117 -6.15 -35.53 6.15
N GLU A 118 -4.94 -35.03 6.32
CA GLU A 118 -4.60 -33.61 6.06
C GLU A 118 -4.79 -33.24 4.58
N LEU A 119 -4.41 -34.13 3.67
CA LEU A 119 -4.55 -33.92 2.25
C LEU A 119 -6.03 -33.90 1.82
N GLN A 120 -6.85 -34.81 2.38
CA GLN A 120 -8.30 -34.80 2.15
C GLN A 120 -8.96 -33.53 2.69
N GLU A 121 -8.55 -33.07 3.87
CA GLU A 121 -9.04 -31.81 4.44
C GLU A 121 -8.63 -30.60 3.58
N LEU A 122 -7.38 -30.59 3.10
CA LEU A 122 -6.88 -29.55 2.20
C LEU A 122 -7.74 -29.48 0.91
N ASP A 123 -7.93 -30.60 0.23
CA ASP A 123 -8.75 -30.67 -1.00
C ASP A 123 -10.20 -30.24 -0.72
N ALA A 124 -10.80 -30.73 0.34
CA ALA A 124 -12.17 -30.35 0.72
C ALA A 124 -12.28 -28.85 1.03
N THR A 125 -11.30 -28.28 1.72
CA THR A 125 -11.27 -26.85 2.07
C THR A 125 -11.12 -25.99 0.83
N LEU A 126 -10.20 -26.32 -0.09
CA LEU A 126 -9.99 -25.59 -1.33
C LEU A 126 -11.24 -25.63 -2.21
N ARG A 127 -11.89 -26.78 -2.34
CA ARG A 127 -13.17 -26.92 -3.06
C ARG A 127 -14.25 -26.05 -2.44
N TRP A 128 -14.39 -26.07 -1.11
CA TRP A 128 -15.38 -25.26 -0.40
C TRP A 128 -15.19 -23.76 -0.67
N TRP A 129 -13.93 -23.29 -0.59
CA TRP A 129 -13.57 -21.88 -0.83
C TRP A 129 -13.80 -21.41 -2.27
N THR A 130 -13.94 -22.33 -3.23
CA THR A 130 -14.11 -22.01 -4.64
C THR A 130 -15.53 -22.24 -5.16
N LEU A 131 -16.46 -22.72 -4.29
CA LEU A 131 -17.88 -22.79 -4.62
C LEU A 131 -18.45 -21.38 -4.87
N PRO A 132 -19.38 -21.20 -5.82
CA PRO A 132 -19.96 -19.91 -6.14
C PRO A 132 -20.47 -19.12 -4.94
N GLU A 133 -21.05 -19.80 -3.94
CA GLU A 133 -21.60 -19.23 -2.72
C GLU A 133 -20.55 -18.87 -1.65
N ASN A 134 -19.32 -19.37 -1.73
CA ASN A 134 -18.29 -19.21 -0.72
C ASN A 134 -17.05 -18.44 -1.22
N ARG A 135 -16.90 -18.30 -2.53
CA ARG A 135 -15.64 -17.82 -3.13
C ARG A 135 -15.36 -16.33 -2.94
N GLU A 136 -16.38 -15.53 -2.61
CA GLU A 136 -16.24 -14.10 -2.43
C GLU A 136 -15.67 -13.76 -1.05
N TYR A 137 -14.65 -12.91 -1.01
CA TYR A 137 -14.11 -12.40 0.24
C TYR A 137 -13.70 -10.94 0.13
N LEU A 138 -13.76 -10.22 1.28
CA LEU A 138 -13.30 -8.85 1.36
C LEU A 138 -11.78 -8.84 1.46
N TYR A 139 -11.12 -8.32 0.44
CA TYR A 139 -9.67 -8.25 0.37
C TYR A 139 -9.11 -7.17 1.32
N ASP A 140 -8.06 -7.52 2.05
CA ASP A 140 -7.21 -6.59 2.79
C ASP A 140 -5.74 -6.84 2.42
N TYR A 141 -4.99 -5.78 2.17
CA TYR A 141 -3.61 -5.85 1.69
C TYR A 141 -2.68 -6.69 2.58
N PHE A 142 -2.91 -6.69 3.90
CA PHE A 142 -2.05 -7.31 4.89
C PHE A 142 -2.70 -8.47 5.64
N LEU A 143 -4.01 -8.39 5.84
CA LEU A 143 -4.73 -9.28 6.75
C LEU A 143 -5.56 -10.35 6.05
N ASN A 144 -5.99 -10.11 4.80
CA ASN A 144 -6.87 -11.03 4.07
C ASN A 144 -6.59 -10.97 2.57
N ASN A 145 -5.51 -11.60 2.13
CA ASN A 145 -5.09 -11.67 0.74
C ASN A 145 -4.82 -13.12 0.31
N CYS A 146 -4.40 -13.35 -0.93
CA CYS A 146 -4.11 -14.69 -1.45
C CYS A 146 -3.15 -15.47 -0.53
N SER A 147 -2.16 -14.80 0.02
CA SER A 147 -1.12 -15.41 0.84
C SER A 147 -1.62 -15.77 2.23
N THR A 148 -2.34 -14.87 2.88
CA THR A 148 -2.87 -15.11 4.24
C THR A 148 -3.94 -16.19 4.26
N ILE A 149 -4.77 -16.29 3.20
CA ILE A 149 -5.76 -17.37 3.08
C ILE A 149 -5.04 -18.73 2.96
N ILE A 150 -4.06 -18.85 2.08
CA ILE A 150 -3.26 -20.09 1.92
C ILE A 150 -2.53 -20.42 3.23
N ARG A 151 -1.90 -19.44 3.89
CA ARG A 151 -1.28 -19.60 5.20
C ARG A 151 -2.25 -20.17 6.22
N ASP A 152 -3.45 -19.63 6.32
CA ASP A 152 -4.47 -20.03 7.28
C ASP A 152 -4.99 -21.45 6.98
N ILE A 153 -5.15 -21.81 5.70
CA ILE A 153 -5.48 -23.16 5.27
C ILE A 153 -4.36 -24.14 5.68
N LEU A 154 -3.10 -23.82 5.37
CA LEU A 154 -1.96 -24.68 5.75
C LEU A 154 -1.83 -24.83 7.27
N ASN A 155 -2.06 -23.75 8.02
CA ASN A 155 -2.09 -23.80 9.47
C ASN A 155 -3.17 -24.74 10.01
N ASN A 156 -4.36 -24.72 9.42
CA ASN A 156 -5.46 -25.58 9.85
C ASN A 156 -5.14 -27.07 9.62
N VAL A 157 -4.64 -27.42 8.42
CA VAL A 157 -4.30 -28.82 8.11
C VAL A 157 -3.11 -29.32 8.91
N THR A 158 -2.21 -28.47 9.36
CA THR A 158 -1.08 -28.80 10.27
C THR A 158 -1.45 -28.69 11.76
N GLY A 159 -2.75 -28.66 12.10
CA GLY A 159 -3.22 -28.65 13.48
C GLY A 159 -2.90 -27.36 14.25
N GLY A 160 -2.73 -26.21 13.58
CA GLY A 160 -2.46 -24.92 14.21
C GLY A 160 -0.99 -24.68 14.59
N THR A 161 -0.11 -25.63 14.32
CA THR A 161 1.29 -25.58 14.76
C THR A 161 2.13 -24.56 13.98
N LEU A 162 1.77 -24.28 12.74
CA LEU A 162 2.46 -23.28 11.90
C LEU A 162 2.37 -21.88 12.54
N ARG A 163 1.20 -21.50 13.04
CA ARG A 163 1.02 -20.21 13.72
C ARG A 163 1.87 -20.12 14.98
N THR A 164 1.82 -21.13 15.82
CA THR A 164 2.59 -21.14 17.08
C THR A 164 4.09 -21.01 16.83
N ALA A 165 4.61 -21.69 15.79
CA ALA A 165 6.02 -21.62 15.43
C ALA A 165 6.46 -20.27 14.86
N THR A 166 5.52 -19.45 14.37
CA THR A 166 5.80 -18.20 13.66
C THR A 166 5.36 -16.93 14.42
N GLU A 167 5.05 -17.05 15.70
CA GLU A 167 4.71 -15.91 16.59
C GLU A 167 5.91 -15.01 16.92
N SER A 168 7.14 -15.40 16.56
CA SER A 168 8.33 -14.58 16.73
C SER A 168 8.17 -13.23 16.00
N VAL A 169 8.59 -12.13 16.66
CA VAL A 169 8.47 -10.79 16.12
C VAL A 169 9.81 -10.37 15.51
N PRO A 170 9.90 -10.25 14.17
CA PRO A 170 11.04 -9.60 13.52
C PRO A 170 11.08 -8.11 13.89
N ASP A 171 12.21 -7.47 13.62
CA ASP A 171 12.42 -6.02 13.85
C ASP A 171 11.84 -5.10 12.76
N LYS A 172 11.08 -5.65 11.82
CA LYS A 172 10.51 -4.96 10.66
C LYS A 172 8.99 -4.80 10.78
N THR A 173 8.43 -3.96 9.92
CA THR A 173 7.03 -3.54 9.96
C THR A 173 6.34 -3.79 8.62
N TYR A 174 5.01 -3.77 8.57
CA TYR A 174 4.27 -3.80 7.29
C TYR A 174 4.74 -2.73 6.31
N ARG A 175 4.97 -1.49 6.79
CA ARG A 175 5.49 -0.39 5.96
C ARG A 175 6.83 -0.72 5.33
N HIS A 176 7.75 -1.36 6.08
CA HIS A 176 9.05 -1.76 5.54
C HIS A 176 8.88 -2.67 4.33
N TYR A 177 8.10 -3.76 4.48
CA TYR A 177 7.89 -4.73 3.41
C TYR A 177 7.02 -4.22 2.27
N ALA A 178 5.99 -3.40 2.55
CA ALA A 178 5.21 -2.74 1.51
C ALA A 178 6.09 -1.84 0.63
N ARG A 179 7.00 -1.07 1.24
CA ARG A 179 7.93 -0.22 0.50
C ARG A 179 9.00 -0.99 -0.27
N THR A 180 9.53 -2.08 0.30
CA THR A 180 10.52 -2.92 -0.42
C THR A 180 9.90 -3.57 -1.66
N GLY A 181 8.68 -4.09 -1.57
CA GLY A 181 7.94 -4.61 -2.72
C GLY A 181 7.68 -3.54 -3.79
N ALA A 182 7.39 -2.30 -3.39
CA ALA A 182 7.15 -1.18 -4.31
C ALA A 182 8.42 -0.57 -4.94
N ARG A 183 9.61 -1.08 -4.62
CA ARG A 183 10.91 -0.61 -5.17
C ARG A 183 11.00 -0.51 -6.69
N PRO A 184 10.30 -1.32 -7.51
CA PRO A 184 10.31 -1.14 -8.96
C PRO A 184 9.88 0.27 -9.40
N SER A 185 8.96 0.92 -8.68
CA SER A 185 8.49 2.28 -8.98
C SER A 185 8.79 3.25 -7.83
N PHE A 186 9.58 4.30 -8.11
CA PHE A 186 9.82 5.36 -7.12
C PHE A 186 8.51 6.04 -6.68
N PHE A 187 7.63 6.31 -7.64
CA PHE A 187 6.34 6.96 -7.35
C PHE A 187 5.45 6.10 -6.45
N ASN A 188 5.33 4.80 -6.75
CA ASN A 188 4.51 3.88 -5.94
C ASN A 188 5.08 3.69 -4.53
N GLU A 189 6.42 3.67 -4.39
CA GLU A 189 7.05 3.60 -3.07
C GLU A 189 6.77 4.86 -2.24
N VAL A 190 6.86 6.07 -2.84
CA VAL A 190 6.51 7.33 -2.18
C VAL A 190 5.02 7.35 -1.83
N LEU A 191 4.15 6.95 -2.75
CA LEU A 191 2.70 6.92 -2.56
C LEU A 191 2.31 5.99 -1.40
N LEU A 192 2.80 4.75 -1.40
CA LEU A 192 2.53 3.81 -0.31
C LEU A 192 3.09 4.33 1.03
N HIS A 193 4.32 4.86 1.03
CA HIS A 193 4.88 5.45 2.25
C HIS A 193 4.02 6.59 2.80
N PHE A 194 3.40 7.39 1.93
CA PHE A 194 2.50 8.49 2.31
C PHE A 194 1.16 7.99 2.85
N LEU A 195 0.55 7.02 2.16
CA LEU A 195 -0.81 6.56 2.45
C LEU A 195 -0.90 5.62 3.66
N LEU A 196 0.15 4.88 3.98
CA LEU A 196 0.14 3.96 5.11
C LEU A 196 0.12 4.73 6.43
N GLY A 197 -0.81 4.38 7.32
CA GLY A 197 -0.98 4.97 8.63
C GLY A 197 -0.06 4.37 9.70
N GLU A 198 -0.29 4.74 10.93
CA GLU A 198 0.58 4.42 12.06
C GLU A 198 0.67 2.93 12.37
N LYS A 199 -0.45 2.20 12.29
CA LYS A 199 -0.50 0.76 12.57
C LYS A 199 0.51 -0.04 11.73
N GLN A 200 0.84 0.43 10.53
CA GLN A 200 1.79 -0.22 9.64
C GLN A 200 3.26 -0.01 10.05
N ASP A 201 3.52 0.76 11.12
CA ASP A 201 4.84 0.93 11.74
C ASP A 201 5.04 0.09 13.01
N GLU A 202 4.04 -0.67 13.43
CA GLU A 202 4.18 -1.68 14.48
C GLU A 202 5.04 -2.85 13.99
N ALA A 203 5.86 -3.41 14.87
CA ALA A 203 6.62 -4.62 14.56
C ALA A 203 5.65 -5.79 14.38
N ILE A 204 5.87 -6.60 13.35
CA ILE A 204 4.99 -7.72 12.99
C ILE A 204 5.69 -9.06 13.22
N SER A 205 4.90 -10.10 13.51
CA SER A 205 5.37 -11.47 13.64
C SER A 205 5.74 -12.07 12.26
N LEU A 206 6.46 -13.20 12.27
CA LEU A 206 6.65 -13.97 11.04
C LEU A 206 5.32 -14.46 10.48
N TRP A 207 4.35 -14.77 11.34
CA TRP A 207 2.97 -15.09 10.95
C TRP A 207 2.34 -13.94 10.14
N ASP A 208 2.45 -12.71 10.62
CA ASP A 208 1.92 -11.54 9.93
C ASP A 208 2.68 -11.24 8.64
N LEU A 209 3.99 -11.51 8.62
CA LEU A 209 4.84 -11.31 7.42
C LEU A 209 4.47 -12.27 6.28
N MET A 210 3.83 -13.39 6.57
CA MET A 210 3.30 -14.31 5.55
C MET A 210 2.14 -13.72 4.72
N PHE A 211 1.85 -12.40 4.82
CA PHE A 211 1.06 -11.72 3.79
C PHE A 211 1.79 -11.67 2.43
N ILE A 212 3.10 -12.00 2.42
CA ILE A 212 3.93 -12.07 1.23
C ILE A 212 4.07 -13.54 0.81
N PRO A 213 3.72 -13.90 -0.44
CA PRO A 213 3.77 -15.26 -0.97
C PRO A 213 5.10 -16.00 -0.73
N GLN A 214 6.22 -15.35 -1.03
CA GLN A 214 7.54 -15.97 -0.85
C GLN A 214 7.84 -16.32 0.61
N VAL A 215 7.35 -15.51 1.56
CA VAL A 215 7.54 -15.77 2.99
C VAL A 215 6.77 -17.00 3.45
N VAL A 216 5.58 -17.25 2.89
CA VAL A 216 4.86 -18.52 3.14
C VAL A 216 5.71 -19.70 2.68
N ALA A 217 6.23 -19.66 1.44
CA ALA A 217 7.07 -20.72 0.89
C ALA A 217 8.35 -20.96 1.73
N ASP A 218 9.06 -19.86 2.05
CA ASP A 218 10.26 -19.93 2.88
C ASP A 218 9.99 -20.51 4.28
N THR A 219 8.77 -20.27 4.79
CA THR A 219 8.36 -20.76 6.12
C THR A 219 7.97 -22.23 6.08
N VAL A 220 7.24 -22.70 5.07
CA VAL A 220 6.81 -24.11 4.97
C VAL A 220 7.95 -25.03 4.57
N LEU A 221 8.95 -24.49 3.90
CA LEU A 221 10.19 -25.23 3.54
C LEU A 221 10.99 -25.54 4.81
N GLY A 222 11.12 -26.83 5.11
CA GLY A 222 11.78 -27.32 6.32
C GLY A 222 10.93 -27.25 7.61
N PHE A 223 9.66 -26.83 7.53
CA PHE A 223 8.78 -26.78 8.70
C PHE A 223 8.32 -28.19 9.09
N GLU A 224 8.61 -28.60 10.33
CA GLU A 224 8.18 -29.89 10.89
C GLU A 224 6.83 -29.76 11.62
N TYR A 225 5.93 -30.70 11.36
CA TYR A 225 4.65 -30.82 12.07
C TYR A 225 4.32 -32.26 12.42
N LEU A 226 3.51 -32.45 13.44
CA LEU A 226 2.98 -33.75 13.83
C LEU A 226 1.68 -34.02 13.08
N GLY A 227 1.69 -35.01 12.18
CA GLY A 227 0.49 -35.46 11.47
C GLY A 227 -0.52 -36.10 12.40
N ARG A 228 -1.79 -36.18 11.97
CA ARG A 228 -2.88 -36.81 12.73
C ARG A 228 -2.67 -38.28 12.96
N ASP A 229 -1.91 -38.95 12.11
CA ASP A 229 -1.45 -40.32 12.23
C ASP A 229 -0.30 -40.48 13.24
N GLY A 230 0.13 -39.43 13.89
CA GLY A 230 1.25 -39.41 14.85
C GLY A 230 2.65 -39.43 14.22
N VAL A 231 2.75 -39.27 12.91
CA VAL A 231 4.05 -39.21 12.20
C VAL A 231 4.52 -37.76 12.07
N ILE A 232 5.77 -37.50 12.45
CA ILE A 232 6.41 -36.20 12.21
C ILE A 232 6.79 -36.11 10.73
N ARG A 233 6.39 -35.02 10.08
CA ARG A 233 6.68 -34.71 8.67
C ARG A 233 7.27 -33.32 8.50
N VAL A 234 8.14 -33.18 7.52
CA VAL A 234 8.53 -31.85 6.99
C VAL A 234 7.49 -31.44 5.97
N LEU A 235 6.82 -30.29 6.16
CA LEU A 235 5.70 -29.85 5.33
C LEU A 235 6.06 -29.67 3.86
N ALA A 236 7.23 -29.08 3.57
CA ALA A 236 7.87 -29.10 2.26
C ALA A 236 9.39 -29.27 2.45
N ASP A 237 10.00 -30.15 1.71
CA ASP A 237 11.43 -30.47 1.82
C ASP A 237 12.27 -30.02 0.62
N GLU A 238 11.63 -29.64 -0.47
CA GLU A 238 12.31 -29.14 -1.69
C GLU A 238 11.56 -28.00 -2.37
N GLU A 239 12.31 -27.22 -3.15
CA GLU A 239 11.78 -26.24 -4.11
C GLU A 239 12.08 -26.72 -5.52
N ILE A 240 11.04 -26.87 -6.35
CA ILE A 240 11.14 -27.21 -7.77
C ILE A 240 10.97 -25.91 -8.57
N VAL A 241 12.08 -25.36 -9.08
CA VAL A 241 12.04 -24.13 -9.87
C VAL A 241 11.67 -24.45 -11.32
N LEU A 242 10.43 -24.11 -11.72
CA LEU A 242 9.95 -24.28 -13.10
C LEU A 242 10.45 -23.17 -14.02
N ARG A 243 10.55 -21.95 -13.48
CA ARG A 243 11.08 -20.79 -14.23
C ARG A 243 11.84 -19.86 -13.31
N LYS A 244 12.99 -19.42 -13.79
CA LYS A 244 13.79 -18.37 -13.18
C LYS A 244 13.66 -17.07 -13.98
N SER A 245 13.21 -16.01 -13.33
CA SER A 245 13.10 -14.67 -13.90
C SER A 245 14.48 -14.05 -14.15
N THR A 246 14.58 -13.20 -15.16
CA THR A 246 15.74 -12.32 -15.38
C THR A 246 15.61 -10.97 -14.67
N ARG A 247 14.52 -10.75 -13.92
CA ARG A 247 14.35 -9.53 -13.13
C ARG A 247 15.39 -9.43 -12.03
N PRO A 248 15.81 -8.22 -11.66
CA PRO A 248 16.64 -8.04 -10.49
C PRO A 248 15.88 -8.50 -9.23
N PRO A 249 16.57 -9.08 -8.25
CA PRO A 249 15.94 -9.49 -7.00
C PRO A 249 15.32 -8.28 -6.27
N VAL A 250 14.24 -8.52 -5.54
CA VAL A 250 13.63 -7.48 -4.70
C VAL A 250 14.64 -7.03 -3.65
N PRO A 251 14.96 -5.74 -3.57
CA PRO A 251 15.89 -5.24 -2.57
C PRO A 251 15.39 -5.49 -1.16
N ARG A 252 16.29 -5.78 -0.23
CA ARG A 252 15.94 -6.04 1.18
C ARG A 252 15.53 -4.81 1.95
N GLU A 253 15.94 -3.60 1.50
CA GLU A 253 15.69 -2.32 2.19
C GLU A 253 14.94 -1.35 1.27
N PRO A 254 14.01 -0.55 1.82
CA PRO A 254 13.34 0.50 1.07
C PRO A 254 14.32 1.64 0.74
N ARG A 255 13.97 2.47 -0.25
CA ARG A 255 14.79 3.65 -0.60
C ARG A 255 14.85 4.66 0.54
N ILE A 256 15.98 5.33 0.65
CA ILE A 256 16.11 6.56 1.44
C ILE A 256 15.48 7.69 0.62
N LEU A 257 14.22 8.05 0.92
CA LEU A 257 13.44 9.00 0.14
C LEU A 257 13.68 10.47 0.53
N TRP A 258 14.03 10.74 1.80
CA TRP A 258 14.06 12.10 2.33
C TRP A 258 14.98 13.08 1.57
N PRO A 259 16.16 12.72 1.02
CA PRO A 259 17.00 13.69 0.32
C PRO A 259 16.35 14.19 -0.98
N TRP A 260 15.69 13.29 -1.72
CA TRP A 260 15.01 13.62 -2.96
C TRP A 260 13.78 14.50 -2.72
N LEU A 261 13.01 14.15 -1.69
CA LEU A 261 11.83 14.92 -1.29
C LEU A 261 12.21 16.30 -0.72
N LEU A 262 13.33 16.38 -0.01
CA LEU A 262 13.89 17.65 0.47
C LEU A 262 14.29 18.56 -0.70
N ALA A 263 15.02 18.03 -1.67
CA ALA A 263 15.43 18.76 -2.86
C ALA A 263 14.20 19.27 -3.66
N LEU A 264 13.19 18.41 -3.85
CA LEU A 264 11.93 18.79 -4.47
C LEU A 264 11.24 19.93 -3.70
N SER A 265 11.19 19.83 -2.38
CA SER A 265 10.57 20.85 -1.52
C SER A 265 11.24 22.22 -1.63
N PHE A 266 12.56 22.25 -1.64
CA PHE A 266 13.32 23.49 -1.86
C PHE A 266 13.04 24.06 -3.26
N ALA A 267 13.03 23.22 -4.30
CA ALA A 267 12.71 23.66 -5.65
C ALA A 267 11.30 24.27 -5.73
N LEU A 268 10.29 23.61 -5.16
CA LEU A 268 8.92 24.12 -5.11
C LEU A 268 8.83 25.43 -4.30
N GLY A 269 9.53 25.53 -3.17
CA GLY A 269 9.60 26.76 -2.37
C GLY A 269 10.26 27.94 -3.10
N LEU A 270 11.31 27.70 -3.90
CA LEU A 270 11.89 28.71 -4.78
C LEU A 270 10.91 29.12 -5.87
N LEU A 271 10.29 28.16 -6.54
CA LEU A 271 9.28 28.41 -7.58
C LEU A 271 8.06 29.15 -7.01
N TRP A 272 7.64 28.89 -5.80
CA TRP A 272 6.60 29.64 -5.09
C TRP A 272 6.95 31.13 -5.00
N ASN A 273 8.21 31.42 -4.67
CA ASN A 273 8.68 32.80 -4.49
C ASN A 273 8.97 33.55 -5.80
N LEU A 274 9.33 32.83 -6.86
CA LEU A 274 9.67 33.39 -8.16
C LEU A 274 8.49 33.40 -9.14
N GLY A 275 7.53 32.50 -8.95
CA GLY A 275 6.45 32.24 -9.87
C GLY A 275 5.27 33.19 -9.77
N GLY A 276 4.51 33.29 -10.87
CA GLY A 276 3.22 33.96 -10.96
C GLY A 276 2.06 33.13 -10.40
N GLY A 277 0.84 33.66 -10.55
CA GLY A 277 -0.38 33.06 -9.99
C GLY A 277 -0.63 31.62 -10.44
N LEU A 278 -0.43 31.31 -11.73
CA LEU A 278 -0.62 29.97 -12.26
C LEU A 278 0.33 28.95 -11.62
N LEU A 279 1.63 29.28 -11.51
CA LEU A 279 2.60 28.36 -10.89
C LEU A 279 2.30 28.13 -9.41
N ARG A 280 1.90 29.18 -8.69
CA ARG A 280 1.45 29.07 -7.30
C ARG A 280 0.19 28.20 -7.15
N ALA A 281 -0.76 28.33 -8.08
CA ALA A 281 -1.94 27.48 -8.11
C ALA A 281 -1.57 26.00 -8.29
N LEU A 282 -0.64 25.69 -9.20
CA LEU A 282 -0.14 24.33 -9.39
C LEU A 282 0.56 23.80 -8.13
N ILE A 283 1.36 24.60 -7.45
CA ILE A 283 2.02 24.21 -6.19
C ILE A 283 0.99 23.94 -5.08
N ILE A 284 -0.05 24.77 -4.99
CA ILE A 284 -1.17 24.55 -4.05
C ILE A 284 -1.87 23.22 -4.33
N LEU A 285 -2.15 22.92 -5.59
CA LEU A 285 -2.78 21.65 -5.99
C LEU A 285 -1.87 20.47 -5.64
N LEU A 286 -0.60 20.53 -5.99
CA LEU A 286 0.37 19.47 -5.69
C LEU A 286 0.54 19.23 -4.18
N ALA A 287 0.47 20.28 -3.36
CA ALA A 287 0.63 20.16 -1.92
C ALA A 287 -0.66 19.74 -1.20
N GLY A 288 -1.83 20.21 -1.66
CA GLY A 288 -3.09 20.01 -0.96
C GLY A 288 -3.91 18.80 -1.39
N ILE A 289 -3.83 18.39 -2.68
CA ILE A 289 -4.57 17.22 -3.17
C ILE A 289 -4.18 15.93 -2.44
N PRO A 290 -2.88 15.61 -2.21
CA PRO A 290 -2.53 14.42 -1.44
C PRO A 290 -3.18 14.39 -0.05
N GLY A 291 -3.20 15.53 0.66
CA GLY A 291 -3.87 15.64 1.96
C GLY A 291 -5.38 15.48 1.87
N LEU A 292 -6.02 15.99 0.81
CA LEU A 292 -7.45 15.80 0.58
C LEU A 292 -7.78 14.31 0.34
N ILE A 293 -6.99 13.63 -0.48
CA ILE A 293 -7.14 12.19 -0.74
C ILE A 293 -6.93 11.40 0.56
N LEU A 294 -5.86 11.69 1.30
CA LEU A 294 -5.59 11.01 2.56
C LEU A 294 -6.71 11.21 3.58
N GLY A 295 -7.21 12.45 3.72
CA GLY A 295 -8.34 12.76 4.59
C GLY A 295 -9.62 12.02 4.17
N PHE A 296 -9.88 11.92 2.87
CA PHE A 296 -10.99 11.12 2.33
C PHE A 296 -10.84 9.64 2.68
N LEU A 297 -9.66 9.04 2.44
CA LEU A 297 -9.40 7.64 2.77
C LEU A 297 -9.58 7.35 4.26
N MET A 298 -9.10 8.24 5.13
CA MET A 298 -9.20 8.08 6.58
C MET A 298 -10.63 8.21 7.13
N LEU A 299 -11.48 9.07 6.53
CA LEU A 299 -12.76 9.47 7.12
C LEU A 299 -13.97 8.79 6.47
N PHE A 300 -13.86 8.41 5.20
CA PHE A 300 -15.02 8.01 4.39
C PHE A 300 -14.88 6.64 3.74
N THR A 301 -13.73 5.95 3.89
CA THR A 301 -13.50 4.67 3.23
C THR A 301 -13.10 3.58 4.21
N ASN A 302 -13.07 2.33 3.74
CA ASN A 302 -12.62 1.16 4.49
C ASN A 302 -11.14 0.83 4.25
N HIS A 303 -10.33 1.75 3.73
CA HIS A 303 -8.89 1.57 3.60
C HIS A 303 -8.20 1.67 4.97
N THR A 304 -8.36 0.63 5.79
CA THR A 304 -7.87 0.57 7.18
C THR A 304 -6.38 0.83 7.29
N ALA A 305 -5.61 0.45 6.26
CA ALA A 305 -4.18 0.71 6.18
C ALA A 305 -3.80 2.22 6.17
N ALA A 306 -4.74 3.11 5.85
CA ALA A 306 -4.53 4.56 5.85
C ALA A 306 -4.94 5.26 7.15
N TYR A 307 -5.57 4.55 8.09
CA TYR A 307 -6.11 5.16 9.31
C TYR A 307 -5.01 5.65 10.26
N ASN A 308 -5.35 6.62 11.10
CA ASN A 308 -4.44 7.25 12.06
C ASN A 308 -3.14 7.77 11.42
N ASN A 309 -3.25 8.37 10.23
CA ASN A 309 -2.09 8.80 9.46
C ASN A 309 -1.76 10.27 9.74
N ILE A 310 -0.69 10.51 10.50
CA ILE A 310 -0.27 11.87 10.86
C ILE A 310 0.32 12.67 9.70
N ASN A 311 0.55 12.06 8.51
CA ASN A 311 0.94 12.80 7.30
C ASN A 311 -0.16 13.77 6.84
N ILE A 312 -1.40 13.65 7.32
CA ILE A 312 -2.47 14.64 7.09
C ILE A 312 -2.09 16.03 7.62
N LEU A 313 -1.31 16.10 8.69
CA LEU A 313 -0.95 17.36 9.33
C LEU A 313 -0.01 18.23 8.47
N PRO A 314 1.11 17.73 7.89
CA PRO A 314 1.91 18.52 6.96
C PRO A 314 1.22 18.75 5.60
N SER A 315 0.38 17.84 5.15
CA SER A 315 -0.30 17.91 3.84
C SER A 315 -1.70 18.53 3.91
N MET A 316 -1.97 19.36 4.91
CA MET A 316 -3.31 19.90 5.18
C MET A 316 -4.07 20.31 3.92
N PRO A 317 -5.28 19.75 3.66
CA PRO A 317 -6.09 20.13 2.49
C PRO A 317 -6.55 21.60 2.53
N THR A 318 -6.47 22.27 3.68
CA THR A 318 -6.73 23.71 3.82
C THR A 318 -5.87 24.58 2.92
N VAL A 319 -4.70 24.09 2.47
CA VAL A 319 -3.85 24.77 1.49
C VAL A 319 -4.60 25.03 0.18
N LEU A 320 -5.55 24.18 -0.22
CA LEU A 320 -6.39 24.34 -1.40
C LEU A 320 -7.24 25.62 -1.35
N LEU A 321 -7.57 26.12 -0.16
CA LEU A 321 -8.28 27.41 0.01
C LEU A 321 -7.44 28.58 -0.57
N GLY A 322 -6.15 28.40 -0.74
CA GLY A 322 -5.27 29.39 -1.40
C GLY A 322 -5.56 29.61 -2.88
N LEU A 323 -6.33 28.73 -3.53
CA LEU A 323 -6.80 28.93 -4.90
C LEU A 323 -7.80 30.09 -5.00
N ILE A 324 -8.63 30.32 -3.97
CA ILE A 324 -9.65 31.37 -3.93
C ILE A 324 -9.01 32.76 -4.09
N PRO A 325 -8.07 33.19 -3.23
CA PRO A 325 -7.44 34.51 -3.40
C PRO A 325 -6.61 34.63 -4.66
N LEU A 326 -6.15 33.51 -5.27
CA LEU A 326 -5.43 33.55 -6.55
C LEU A 326 -6.38 33.77 -7.74
N ALA A 327 -7.60 33.25 -7.68
CA ALA A 327 -8.61 33.39 -8.73
C ALA A 327 -9.21 34.79 -8.83
N ILE A 328 -9.20 35.56 -7.72
CA ILE A 328 -9.79 36.90 -7.69
C ILE A 328 -8.77 37.91 -8.21
N SER A 329 -9.15 38.70 -9.23
CA SER A 329 -8.38 39.84 -9.72
C SER A 329 -8.69 41.10 -8.91
N GLY A 330 -7.67 41.93 -8.63
CA GLY A 330 -7.85 43.16 -7.87
C GLY A 330 -6.67 44.10 -7.93
N GLY A 331 -6.84 45.33 -7.46
CA GLY A 331 -5.82 46.37 -7.44
C GLY A 331 -4.68 46.11 -6.44
N LYS A 332 -3.73 47.08 -6.31
CA LYS A 332 -2.51 46.94 -5.48
C LYS A 332 -2.78 46.56 -4.02
N ARG A 333 -3.85 47.08 -3.39
CA ARG A 333 -4.24 46.74 -2.00
C ARG A 333 -4.69 45.32 -1.90
N TRP A 334 -5.48 44.81 -2.86
CA TRP A 334 -5.90 43.42 -2.93
C TRP A 334 -4.70 42.48 -3.03
N ILE A 335 -3.72 42.80 -3.90
CA ILE A 335 -2.51 41.95 -4.05
C ILE A 335 -1.77 41.82 -2.70
N ALA A 336 -1.65 42.92 -1.93
CA ALA A 336 -1.00 42.87 -0.62
C ALA A 336 -1.80 42.03 0.39
N GLY A 337 -3.13 42.16 0.43
CA GLY A 337 -4.01 41.35 1.26
C GLY A 337 -3.97 39.87 0.88
N ARG A 338 -3.98 39.57 -0.41
CA ARG A 338 -3.86 38.21 -0.94
C ARG A 338 -2.60 37.50 -0.47
N GLU A 339 -1.43 38.15 -0.56
CA GLU A 339 -0.17 37.59 -0.10
C GLU A 339 -0.17 37.30 1.40
N LEU A 340 -0.85 38.12 2.19
CA LEU A 340 -1.01 37.88 3.62
C LEU A 340 -1.90 36.66 3.87
N VAL A 341 -3.05 36.55 3.20
CA VAL A 341 -3.96 35.39 3.34
C VAL A 341 -3.23 34.10 2.95
N LEU A 342 -2.54 34.08 1.82
CA LEU A 342 -1.76 32.90 1.39
C LEU A 342 -0.70 32.52 2.42
N SER A 343 0.01 33.50 2.99
CA SER A 343 1.02 33.22 4.01
C SER A 343 0.43 32.63 5.29
N TRP A 344 -0.77 33.02 5.70
CA TRP A 344 -1.46 32.43 6.85
C TRP A 344 -1.97 31.03 6.57
N ILE A 345 -2.50 30.75 5.36
CA ILE A 345 -2.91 29.41 4.95
C ILE A 345 -1.71 28.44 5.04
N TRP A 346 -0.55 28.83 4.51
CA TRP A 346 0.68 28.02 4.64
C TRP A 346 1.20 27.92 6.07
N PHE A 347 0.96 28.93 6.90
CA PHE A 347 1.32 28.88 8.33
C PHE A 347 0.56 27.80 9.09
N LEU A 348 -0.70 27.52 8.72
CA LEU A 348 -1.46 26.40 9.31
C LEU A 348 -0.78 25.06 9.02
N SER A 349 -0.28 24.84 7.80
CA SER A 349 0.50 23.63 7.46
C SER A 349 1.83 23.57 8.22
N LEU A 350 2.49 24.71 8.46
CA LEU A 350 3.69 24.78 9.29
C LEU A 350 3.39 24.37 10.74
N ALA A 351 2.29 24.86 11.28
CA ALA A 351 1.81 24.45 12.60
C ALA A 351 1.50 22.95 12.64
N GLY A 352 0.88 22.40 11.61
CA GLY A 352 0.66 20.96 11.44
C GLY A 352 1.95 20.14 11.46
N ILE A 353 2.99 20.58 10.76
CA ILE A 353 4.32 19.93 10.80
C ILE A 353 4.88 19.92 12.22
N LEU A 354 4.79 21.05 12.95
CA LEU A 354 5.26 21.14 14.34
C LEU A 354 4.47 20.21 15.26
N VAL A 355 3.15 20.14 15.12
CA VAL A 355 2.32 19.20 15.87
C VAL A 355 2.73 17.75 15.57
N ALA A 356 2.87 17.38 14.29
CA ALA A 356 3.32 16.04 13.91
C ALA A 356 4.71 15.69 14.50
N PHE A 357 5.63 16.67 14.51
CA PHE A 357 6.95 16.52 15.12
C PHE A 357 6.86 16.26 16.64
N PHE A 358 6.04 17.03 17.35
CA PHE A 358 5.85 16.83 18.79
C PHE A 358 5.15 15.51 19.12
N LEU A 359 4.16 15.09 18.35
CA LEU A 359 3.51 13.77 18.49
C LEU A 359 4.53 12.64 18.35
N ARG A 360 5.45 12.78 17.39
CA ARG A 360 6.52 11.79 17.17
C ARG A 360 7.57 11.83 18.28
N LEU A 361 7.98 13.02 18.72
CA LEU A 361 8.99 13.19 19.75
C LEU A 361 8.50 12.70 21.13
N SER A 362 7.23 12.92 21.45
CA SER A 362 6.61 12.48 22.70
C SER A 362 6.27 10.97 22.72
N GLY A 363 6.47 10.26 21.61
CA GLY A 363 6.11 8.84 21.50
C GLY A 363 4.60 8.57 21.37
N VAL A 364 3.78 9.62 21.27
CA VAL A 364 2.33 9.49 21.02
C VAL A 364 2.07 8.87 19.66
N SER A 365 2.94 9.13 18.67
CA SER A 365 2.90 8.46 17.37
C SER A 365 4.24 7.80 17.05
N ILE A 366 4.19 6.57 16.55
CA ILE A 366 5.35 5.82 16.07
C ILE A 366 5.54 5.93 14.56
N GLN A 367 4.62 6.59 13.85
CA GLN A 367 4.58 6.64 12.39
C GLN A 367 5.87 7.19 11.77
N SER A 368 6.37 6.51 10.74
CA SER A 368 7.54 6.91 9.93
C SER A 368 7.18 8.06 8.98
N THR A 369 7.45 9.30 9.38
CA THR A 369 7.00 10.51 8.66
C THR A 369 8.14 11.41 8.16
N GLY A 370 9.40 11.13 8.51
CA GLY A 370 10.53 12.01 8.24
C GLY A 370 10.71 12.42 6.77
N ALA A 371 10.37 11.53 5.84
CA ALA A 371 10.39 11.81 4.40
C ALA A 371 9.39 12.92 4.00
N PHE A 372 8.20 12.97 4.65
CA PHE A 372 7.17 13.96 4.35
C PHE A 372 7.42 15.29 5.06
N TRP A 373 8.09 15.30 6.21
CA TRP A 373 8.61 16.54 6.78
C TRP A 373 9.67 17.17 5.86
N ALA A 374 10.51 16.35 5.22
CA ALA A 374 11.45 16.82 4.21
C ALA A 374 10.73 17.37 2.97
N LEU A 375 9.63 16.74 2.53
CA LEU A 375 8.83 17.20 1.39
C LEU A 375 8.09 18.49 1.66
N TYR A 376 7.46 18.63 2.81
CA TYR A 376 6.60 19.78 3.11
C TYR A 376 7.35 20.91 3.82
N GLY A 377 8.33 20.61 4.67
CA GLY A 377 8.97 21.58 5.57
C GLY A 377 9.52 22.82 4.88
N PRO A 378 10.49 22.73 3.97
CA PRO A 378 11.05 23.90 3.27
C PRO A 378 10.02 24.66 2.45
N LEU A 379 9.16 23.97 1.68
CA LEU A 379 8.10 24.61 0.89
C LEU A 379 7.17 25.42 1.79
N VAL A 380 6.62 24.78 2.83
CA VAL A 380 5.67 25.39 3.75
C VAL A 380 6.31 26.55 4.51
N PHE A 381 7.56 26.41 4.97
CA PHE A 381 8.28 27.49 5.62
C PHE A 381 8.48 28.68 4.68
N MET A 382 8.95 28.45 3.46
CA MET A 382 9.21 29.54 2.48
C MET A 382 7.93 30.24 2.01
N ALA A 383 6.80 29.53 1.96
CA ALA A 383 5.50 30.06 1.57
C ALA A 383 4.75 30.75 2.73
N SER A 384 4.99 30.34 3.99
CA SER A 384 4.33 30.86 5.18
C SER A 384 4.84 32.24 5.62
N TRP A 385 4.12 32.85 6.55
CA TRP A 385 4.46 34.20 7.07
C TRP A 385 5.89 34.34 7.62
N PRO A 386 6.46 33.44 8.42
CA PRO A 386 7.84 33.56 8.90
C PRO A 386 8.86 33.61 7.75
N GLY A 387 8.72 32.74 6.77
CA GLY A 387 9.61 32.69 5.61
C GLY A 387 9.51 33.94 4.75
N GLN A 388 8.29 34.44 4.51
CA GLN A 388 8.05 35.67 3.76
C GLN A 388 8.60 36.91 4.51
N TYR A 389 8.50 36.94 5.82
CA TYR A 389 9.09 37.98 6.66
C TYR A 389 10.62 37.99 6.56
N LEU A 390 11.27 36.84 6.75
CA LEU A 390 12.71 36.68 6.63
C LEU A 390 13.21 37.07 5.24
N ARG A 391 12.54 36.65 4.18
CA ARG A 391 12.87 37.04 2.81
C ARG A 391 12.87 38.56 2.62
N ARG A 392 11.85 39.25 3.11
CA ARG A 392 11.76 40.71 3.02
C ARG A 392 12.88 41.43 3.78
N LYS A 393 13.28 40.87 4.93
CA LYS A 393 14.34 41.44 5.78
C LYS A 393 15.73 41.20 5.16
N LEU A 394 16.00 40.00 4.68
CA LEU A 394 17.33 39.63 4.17
C LEU A 394 17.59 40.09 2.75
N TYR A 395 16.55 40.19 1.92
CA TYR A 395 16.67 40.55 0.49
C TYR A 395 15.74 41.72 0.11
N PRO A 396 15.90 42.91 0.68
CA PRO A 396 15.01 44.02 0.43
C PRO A 396 15.03 44.50 -1.05
N ARG A 397 16.09 44.17 -1.82
CA ARG A 397 16.24 44.54 -3.24
C ARG A 397 15.49 43.60 -4.20
N LEU A 398 15.24 42.35 -3.86
CA LEU A 398 14.51 41.41 -4.73
C LEU A 398 13.02 41.76 -4.86
N GLY A 399 12.43 42.46 -3.90
CA GLY A 399 11.05 42.95 -3.96
C GLY A 399 10.82 44.10 -4.97
N LYS A 400 11.88 44.67 -5.53
CA LYS A 400 11.81 45.78 -6.51
C LYS A 400 11.83 45.32 -7.97
N PHE A 401 12.26 44.08 -8.28
CA PHE A 401 12.34 43.59 -9.66
C PHE A 401 10.96 43.31 -10.28
N GLY A 402 9.94 42.97 -9.50
CA GLY A 402 8.55 42.79 -9.99
C GLY A 402 7.77 44.10 -10.22
N ARG A 403 8.37 45.28 -9.93
CA ARG A 403 7.72 46.60 -10.08
C ARG A 403 8.17 47.42 -11.29
N ARG A 404 9.13 46.94 -12.09
CA ARG A 404 9.68 47.71 -13.24
C ARG A 404 9.12 47.32 -14.60
N GLY A 405 8.09 46.49 -14.69
CA GLY A 405 7.43 46.14 -15.96
C GLY A 405 6.31 47.09 -16.43
N GLY A 406 6.15 48.27 -15.85
CA GLY A 406 5.04 49.18 -16.15
C GLY A 406 5.40 50.63 -16.39
N GLY A 407 6.62 50.95 -16.82
CA GLY A 407 7.08 52.34 -16.91
C GLY A 407 7.82 52.76 -18.19
N TYR A 408 7.53 52.13 -19.33
CA TYR A 408 8.15 52.55 -20.61
C TYR A 408 7.10 52.83 -21.70
N THR A 409 6.10 53.65 -21.38
CA THR A 409 5.16 54.17 -22.41
C THR A 409 4.59 55.51 -21.98
N LYS A 410 5.47 56.47 -21.59
CA LYS A 410 5.04 57.86 -21.41
C LYS A 410 6.19 58.86 -21.61
N GLN A 411 6.91 58.76 -22.72
CA GLN A 411 7.85 59.79 -23.13
C GLN A 411 8.09 59.80 -24.66
N ILE A 412 7.04 59.62 -25.45
CA ILE A 412 7.04 60.02 -26.88
C ILE A 412 5.67 60.62 -27.16
N ARG A 413 5.45 61.86 -26.70
CA ARG A 413 4.39 62.79 -27.17
C ARG A 413 4.59 64.13 -26.53
N SER A 414 5.68 64.81 -26.84
CA SER A 414 5.84 66.24 -26.68
C SER A 414 7.07 66.75 -27.43
N ALA A 415 7.16 66.46 -28.71
CA ALA A 415 8.09 67.13 -29.63
C ALA A 415 7.48 67.06 -31.05
N ASP A 416 6.37 67.72 -31.23
CA ASP A 416 5.93 68.17 -32.56
C ASP A 416 4.75 69.11 -32.35
N ASN A 417 5.08 70.38 -32.10
CA ASN A 417 4.29 71.55 -32.41
C ASN A 417 5.16 72.79 -32.07
N GLY A 418 5.82 73.31 -33.04
CA GLY A 418 6.58 74.57 -33.04
C GLY A 418 7.11 74.81 -34.42
N ASP A 419 6.37 75.68 -35.14
CA ASP A 419 6.56 76.37 -36.42
C ASP A 419 5.96 75.71 -37.64
#